data_5251a63f1fd0a66e64356adfeab0af25
#
_entry.id   5251a63f1fd0a66e64356adfeab0af25
#
_cell.length_a   1.000
_cell.length_b   1.000
_cell.length_c   1.000
_cell.angle_alpha   90.00
_cell.angle_beta   90.00
_cell.angle_gamma   90.00
#
_symmetry.space_group_name_H-M   'P 1'
#
loop_
_entity.id
_entity.type
_entity.pdbx_description
1 polymer ?
#
loop_
_entity_poly.entity_id
_entity_poly.type
_entity_poly.pdbx_seq_one_letter_code
_entity_poly.pdbx_strand_id
1 'polypeptide(L)'
;MSYIFTSESVSAGHPDKVCDQISDAILDAYLSADPESRVACETMIKNNLVFVAGEITSTAKPNIEEIIRKTIIEIGYDDDSLGFNGSNCEIKNLLSQQSSDIAQGVNEGEGENLEQGAGDQGLMFGYACNETDTLMPLPIDLAHRLVRKQTDLMRSKEIEWLRPDAKSQVSVIYEDDGKTIKGLSAIVLSTQHSEIVSQDEIKSSVMKNIIEPTVPKEWLLDSTDIFINPTGNFVIGGPVGDCGLTGRKIIVDTYGGMARHGGGAFSGKDPSKVDRSAAYASRYVAKNIVAAGLADYCEIQVSYAIGVAKPTSININTFNSEKIPMSRIYELVDKYFDLRPKSLIEMLQLKNISYLPTAAFGHFGRSEEAFTWEKTDKAELLKQEAF
;
A
#
# COMPACT_ATOMS: atom_id res chain seq x y z
N MET A 1 11.75 26.80 -14.29
CA MET A 1 12.45 25.52 -14.61
C MET A 1 11.46 24.39 -14.37
N SER A 2 11.27 23.48 -15.32
CA SER A 2 10.40 22.34 -15.13
C SER A 2 10.91 21.45 -13.99
N TYR A 3 10.02 21.01 -13.13
CA TYR A 3 10.30 20.12 -12.01
C TYR A 3 10.00 18.68 -12.44
N ILE A 4 10.87 17.72 -12.14
CA ILE A 4 10.64 16.31 -12.43
C ILE A 4 10.53 15.56 -11.09
N PHE A 5 9.46 14.77 -10.94
CA PHE A 5 9.27 13.90 -9.79
C PHE A 5 9.08 12.44 -10.24
N THR A 6 9.70 11.53 -9.49
CA THR A 6 9.74 10.12 -9.84
C THR A 6 9.21 9.25 -8.71
N SER A 7 8.34 8.30 -9.06
CA SER A 7 7.91 7.23 -8.16
C SER A 7 8.15 5.87 -8.78
N GLU A 8 8.32 4.86 -7.93
CA GLU A 8 8.44 3.46 -8.35
C GLU A 8 7.34 2.59 -7.76
N SER A 9 7.08 1.47 -8.39
CA SER A 9 6.22 0.41 -7.86
C SER A 9 6.77 -0.97 -8.22
N VAL A 10 6.23 -2.00 -7.58
CA VAL A 10 6.62 -3.38 -7.78
C VAL A 10 5.39 -4.28 -7.95
N SER A 11 5.54 -5.39 -8.70
CA SER A 11 4.47 -6.36 -8.92
C SER A 11 4.11 -7.15 -7.66
N ALA A 12 2.98 -7.87 -7.71
CA ALA A 12 2.59 -8.80 -6.66
C ALA A 12 3.63 -9.90 -6.42
N GLY A 13 4.41 -10.27 -7.45
CA GLY A 13 5.46 -11.29 -7.37
C GLY A 13 6.82 -10.78 -6.92
N HIS A 14 6.98 -9.49 -6.67
CA HIS A 14 8.23 -8.97 -6.07
C HIS A 14 8.43 -9.58 -4.67
N PRO A 15 9.65 -10.01 -4.29
CA PRO A 15 9.90 -10.70 -3.02
C PRO A 15 9.30 -10.04 -1.78
N ASP A 16 9.48 -8.72 -1.61
CA ASP A 16 8.90 -8.00 -0.47
C ASP A 16 7.36 -8.03 -0.52
N LYS A 17 6.75 -7.92 -1.70
CA LYS A 17 5.27 -7.96 -1.82
C LYS A 17 4.71 -9.36 -1.68
N VAL A 18 5.46 -10.41 -1.98
CA VAL A 18 5.10 -11.78 -1.61
C VAL A 18 5.03 -11.92 -0.09
N CYS A 19 6.00 -11.36 0.64
CA CYS A 19 5.98 -11.34 2.10
C CYS A 19 4.78 -10.57 2.67
N ASP A 20 4.49 -9.39 2.14
CA ASP A 20 3.34 -8.59 2.55
C ASP A 20 2.02 -9.35 2.33
N GLN A 21 1.86 -10.01 1.18
CA GLN A 21 0.67 -10.82 0.88
C GLN A 21 0.53 -12.04 1.80
N ILE A 22 1.62 -12.73 2.12
CA ILE A 22 1.59 -13.84 3.08
C ILE A 22 1.17 -13.33 4.47
N SER A 23 1.76 -12.23 4.93
CA SER A 23 1.45 -11.64 6.23
C SER A 23 -0.01 -11.19 6.34
N ASP A 24 -0.56 -10.57 5.29
CA ASP A 24 -1.97 -10.15 5.27
C ASP A 24 -2.94 -11.33 5.04
N ALA A 25 -2.55 -12.39 4.32
CA ALA A 25 -3.36 -13.61 4.21
C ALA A 25 -3.49 -14.32 5.58
N ILE A 26 -2.41 -14.35 6.36
CA ILE A 26 -2.44 -14.87 7.74
C ILE A 26 -3.34 -14.00 8.62
N LEU A 27 -3.20 -12.67 8.55
CA LEU A 27 -4.06 -11.73 9.25
C LEU A 27 -5.54 -11.95 8.93
N ASP A 28 -5.90 -12.03 7.65
CA ASP A 28 -7.29 -12.25 7.21
C ASP A 28 -7.87 -13.57 7.75
N ALA A 29 -7.06 -14.64 7.77
CA ALA A 29 -7.49 -15.92 8.29
C ALA A 29 -7.81 -15.88 9.80
N TYR A 30 -7.06 -15.11 10.57
CA TYR A 30 -7.35 -14.90 11.99
C TYR A 30 -8.58 -14.03 12.19
N LEU A 31 -8.64 -12.84 11.54
CA LEU A 31 -9.76 -11.90 11.72
C LEU A 31 -11.09 -12.44 11.23
N SER A 32 -11.11 -13.26 10.17
CA SER A 32 -12.35 -13.88 9.68
C SER A 32 -12.93 -14.90 10.64
N ALA A 33 -12.10 -15.58 11.43
CA ALA A 33 -12.53 -16.58 12.40
C ALA A 33 -12.73 -16.00 13.81
N ASP A 34 -11.98 -14.94 14.16
CA ASP A 34 -12.06 -14.21 15.43
C ASP A 34 -11.77 -12.72 15.18
N PRO A 35 -12.79 -11.86 15.03
CA PRO A 35 -12.63 -10.42 14.76
C PRO A 35 -11.88 -9.65 15.85
N GLU A 36 -11.71 -10.24 17.04
CA GLU A 36 -10.96 -9.62 18.14
C GLU A 36 -9.48 -10.06 18.17
N SER A 37 -9.04 -10.81 17.16
CA SER A 37 -7.65 -11.24 17.03
C SER A 37 -6.68 -10.05 17.03
N ARG A 38 -5.60 -10.21 17.77
CA ARG A 38 -4.44 -9.30 17.74
C ARG A 38 -3.33 -10.01 16.96
N VAL A 39 -2.89 -9.41 15.88
CA VAL A 39 -1.94 -10.01 14.95
C VAL A 39 -0.83 -9.05 14.64
N ALA A 40 0.41 -9.50 14.81
CA ALA A 40 1.62 -8.92 14.29
C ALA A 40 2.41 -10.06 13.64
N CYS A 41 2.41 -10.11 12.31
CA CYS A 41 3.00 -11.20 11.54
C CYS A 41 3.97 -10.66 10.50
N GLU A 42 5.24 -10.98 10.64
CA GLU A 42 6.29 -10.67 9.69
C GLU A 42 6.69 -11.94 8.93
N THR A 43 6.95 -11.77 7.65
CA THR A 43 7.39 -12.82 6.74
C THR A 43 8.72 -12.44 6.11
N MET A 44 9.62 -13.41 6.01
CA MET A 44 10.87 -13.32 5.24
C MET A 44 10.93 -14.48 4.25
N ILE A 45 11.37 -14.21 3.02
CA ILE A 45 11.56 -15.23 2.00
C ILE A 45 12.93 -15.12 1.36
N LYS A 46 13.56 -16.26 1.10
CA LYS A 46 14.79 -16.35 0.29
C LYS A 46 14.92 -17.75 -0.31
N ASN A 47 15.26 -17.81 -1.60
CA ASN A 47 15.29 -19.06 -2.36
C ASN A 47 13.92 -19.79 -2.23
N ASN A 48 13.92 -21.08 -1.88
CA ASN A 48 12.70 -21.87 -1.66
C ASN A 48 12.34 -22.00 -0.15
N LEU A 49 12.63 -20.96 0.66
CA LEU A 49 12.38 -20.93 2.10
C LEU A 49 11.49 -19.74 2.46
N VAL A 50 10.45 -20.00 3.22
CA VAL A 50 9.56 -19.03 3.86
C VAL A 50 9.73 -19.09 5.37
N PHE A 51 9.91 -17.95 5.99
CA PHE A 51 10.02 -17.79 7.43
C PHE A 51 8.96 -16.84 7.90
N VAL A 52 8.09 -17.25 8.82
CA VAL A 52 7.09 -16.40 9.47
C VAL A 52 7.34 -16.33 10.95
N ALA A 53 7.31 -15.12 11.52
CA ALA A 53 7.50 -14.87 12.94
C ALA A 53 6.56 -13.76 13.39
N GLY A 54 6.35 -13.65 14.70
CA GLY A 54 5.52 -12.62 15.30
C GLY A 54 4.65 -13.12 16.42
N GLU A 55 3.73 -12.27 16.86
CA GLU A 55 2.88 -12.54 18.02
C GLU A 55 1.39 -12.45 17.61
N ILE A 56 0.63 -13.45 18.06
CA ILE A 56 -0.80 -13.54 17.79
C ILE A 56 -1.56 -13.87 19.08
N THR A 57 -2.59 -13.10 19.39
CA THR A 57 -3.58 -13.41 20.42
C THR A 57 -4.91 -13.62 19.73
N SER A 58 -5.44 -14.85 19.74
CA SER A 58 -6.69 -15.22 19.08
C SER A 58 -7.23 -16.52 19.65
N THR A 59 -8.53 -16.70 19.54
CA THR A 59 -9.22 -17.97 19.76
C THR A 59 -9.17 -18.88 18.52
N ALA A 60 -8.91 -18.29 17.35
CA ALA A 60 -8.79 -19.02 16.08
C ALA A 60 -7.47 -19.78 15.96
N LYS A 61 -7.48 -20.85 15.17
CA LYS A 61 -6.31 -21.70 14.88
C LYS A 61 -6.28 -22.09 13.40
N PRO A 62 -6.08 -21.13 12.48
CA PRO A 62 -6.01 -21.44 11.06
C PRO A 62 -4.79 -22.28 10.70
N ASN A 63 -4.85 -23.02 9.59
CA ASN A 63 -3.71 -23.77 9.06
C ASN A 63 -2.75 -22.82 8.34
N ILE A 64 -1.75 -22.32 9.05
CA ILE A 64 -0.78 -21.32 8.57
C ILE A 64 -0.02 -21.85 7.34
N GLU A 65 0.39 -23.11 7.34
CA GLU A 65 1.14 -23.68 6.22
C GLU A 65 0.30 -23.70 4.93
N GLU A 66 -0.96 -24.08 5.00
CA GLU A 66 -1.86 -24.11 3.86
C GLU A 66 -2.10 -22.69 3.31
N ILE A 67 -2.28 -21.70 4.19
CA ILE A 67 -2.47 -20.30 3.82
C ILE A 67 -1.23 -19.79 3.07
N ILE A 68 -0.03 -20.02 3.58
CA ILE A 68 1.22 -19.60 2.96
C ILE A 68 1.33 -20.22 1.56
N ARG A 69 1.17 -21.55 1.43
CA ARG A 69 1.29 -22.25 0.15
C ARG A 69 0.30 -21.74 -0.87
N LYS A 70 -0.97 -21.60 -0.47
CA LYS A 70 -2.03 -21.08 -1.33
C LYS A 70 -1.71 -19.67 -1.84
N THR A 71 -1.30 -18.78 -0.95
CA THR A 71 -0.96 -17.39 -1.29
C THR A 71 0.18 -17.34 -2.32
N ILE A 72 1.24 -18.11 -2.12
CA ILE A 72 2.39 -18.18 -3.03
C ILE A 72 1.97 -18.66 -4.43
N ILE A 73 1.14 -19.71 -4.50
CA ILE A 73 0.62 -20.27 -5.75
C ILE A 73 -0.27 -19.24 -6.47
N GLU A 74 -1.16 -18.55 -5.76
CA GLU A 74 -2.06 -17.53 -6.32
C GLU A 74 -1.31 -16.28 -6.82
N ILE A 75 -0.13 -15.99 -6.28
CA ILE A 75 0.76 -14.93 -6.81
C ILE A 75 1.33 -15.33 -8.18
N GLY A 76 1.55 -16.63 -8.42
CA GLY A 76 2.09 -17.17 -9.68
C GLY A 76 3.40 -17.95 -9.48
N TYR A 77 3.78 -18.30 -8.25
CA TYR A 77 4.91 -19.17 -7.95
C TYR A 77 4.43 -20.61 -7.78
N ASP A 78 4.01 -21.21 -8.91
CA ASP A 78 3.42 -22.54 -9.03
C ASP A 78 4.26 -23.51 -9.91
N ASP A 79 5.45 -23.06 -10.37
CA ASP A 79 6.34 -23.77 -11.27
C ASP A 79 7.75 -23.91 -10.66
N ASP A 80 8.28 -25.13 -10.60
CA ASP A 80 9.61 -25.43 -10.05
C ASP A 80 10.76 -24.77 -10.82
N SER A 81 10.55 -24.43 -12.10
CA SER A 81 11.54 -23.70 -12.90
C SER A 81 11.84 -22.30 -12.38
N LEU A 82 10.95 -21.73 -11.55
CA LEU A 82 11.14 -20.44 -10.89
C LEU A 82 12.10 -20.52 -9.68
N GLY A 83 12.43 -21.75 -9.22
CA GLY A 83 13.29 -21.99 -8.04
C GLY A 83 12.66 -21.59 -6.71
N PHE A 84 11.42 -21.10 -6.72
CA PHE A 84 10.53 -20.85 -5.59
C PHE A 84 9.13 -21.31 -5.96
N ASN A 85 8.56 -22.24 -5.18
CA ASN A 85 7.26 -22.85 -5.48
C ASN A 85 6.45 -23.08 -4.20
N GLY A 86 5.21 -22.57 -4.15
CA GLY A 86 4.31 -22.71 -3.02
C GLY A 86 3.98 -24.15 -2.66
N SER A 87 4.04 -25.08 -3.62
CA SER A 87 3.73 -26.48 -3.38
C SER A 87 4.80 -27.22 -2.55
N ASN A 88 6.07 -26.79 -2.65
CA ASN A 88 7.20 -27.54 -2.04
C ASN A 88 8.20 -26.67 -1.29
N CYS A 89 7.97 -25.36 -1.12
CA CYS A 89 8.86 -24.51 -0.35
C CYS A 89 8.97 -25.00 1.12
N GLU A 90 10.14 -24.83 1.72
CA GLU A 90 10.33 -25.04 3.16
C GLU A 90 9.67 -23.90 3.93
N ILE A 91 8.90 -24.21 4.98
CA ILE A 91 8.22 -23.22 5.82
C ILE A 91 8.71 -23.35 7.26
N LYS A 92 9.21 -22.25 7.81
CA LYS A 92 9.56 -22.10 9.23
C LYS A 92 8.55 -21.18 9.90
N ASN A 93 7.73 -21.75 10.77
CA ASN A 93 6.72 -21.00 11.52
C ASN A 93 7.18 -20.81 12.97
N LEU A 94 7.43 -19.56 13.36
CA LEU A 94 7.78 -19.10 14.71
C LEU A 94 6.75 -18.08 15.25
N LEU A 95 5.50 -18.15 14.80
CA LEU A 95 4.42 -17.38 15.39
C LEU A 95 4.16 -17.89 16.82
N SER A 96 4.08 -16.96 17.76
CA SER A 96 3.91 -17.24 19.19
C SER A 96 2.75 -16.42 19.77
N GLN A 97 2.36 -16.72 21.01
CA GLN A 97 1.34 -15.91 21.71
C GLN A 97 1.97 -14.62 22.22
N GLN A 98 1.24 -13.50 22.13
CA GLN A 98 1.67 -12.20 22.66
C GLN A 98 1.86 -12.24 24.18
N SER A 99 2.87 -11.50 24.67
CA SER A 99 3.10 -11.35 26.10
C SER A 99 1.97 -10.57 26.79
N SER A 100 1.62 -10.98 28.01
CA SER A 100 0.59 -10.32 28.84
C SER A 100 0.88 -8.86 29.16
N ASP A 101 2.16 -8.48 29.22
CA ASP A 101 2.58 -7.14 29.63
C ASP A 101 2.24 -6.08 28.57
N ILE A 102 2.26 -6.46 27.28
CA ILE A 102 1.90 -5.55 26.18
C ILE A 102 0.36 -5.39 26.09
N ALA A 103 -0.40 -6.40 26.48
CA ALA A 103 -1.86 -6.39 26.42
C ALA A 103 -2.49 -5.34 27.35
N GLN A 104 -1.90 -5.04 28.50
CA GLN A 104 -2.45 -4.12 29.52
C GLN A 104 -2.63 -2.67 29.02
N GLY A 105 -1.79 -2.20 28.09
CA GLY A 105 -1.87 -0.81 27.57
C GLY A 105 -2.89 -0.61 26.44
N VAL A 106 -3.46 -1.70 25.90
CA VAL A 106 -4.29 -1.69 24.68
C VAL A 106 -5.73 -2.10 24.94
N ASN A 107 -5.99 -2.80 26.05
CA ASN A 107 -7.34 -3.29 26.39
C ASN A 107 -8.19 -2.18 27.01
N GLU A 108 -9.48 -2.13 26.58
CA GLU A 108 -10.48 -1.22 27.16
C GLU A 108 -10.76 -1.60 28.62
N GLY A 109 -10.74 -0.60 29.51
CA GLY A 109 -10.99 -0.81 30.95
C GLY A 109 -9.78 -1.25 31.77
N GLU A 110 -8.60 -1.39 31.19
CA GLU A 110 -7.35 -1.72 31.87
C GLU A 110 -6.37 -0.53 31.83
N GLY A 111 -5.51 -0.38 32.83
CA GLY A 111 -4.52 0.70 32.90
C GLY A 111 -5.05 2.04 33.45
N GLU A 112 -4.29 3.14 33.24
CA GLU A 112 -4.63 4.49 33.71
C GLU A 112 -5.72 5.17 32.86
N ASN A 113 -5.88 4.76 31.58
CA ASN A 113 -6.89 5.26 30.66
C ASN A 113 -7.94 4.19 30.40
N LEU A 114 -9.20 4.50 30.68
CA LEU A 114 -10.32 3.55 30.51
C LEU A 114 -10.75 3.38 29.04
N GLU A 115 -10.42 4.35 28.16
CA GLU A 115 -10.65 4.22 26.72
C GLU A 115 -9.52 3.43 26.04
N GLN A 116 -9.82 2.70 24.98
CA GLN A 116 -8.79 2.02 24.19
C GLN A 116 -7.74 3.01 23.70
N GLY A 117 -6.53 2.91 24.23
CA GLY A 117 -5.38 3.70 23.82
C GLY A 117 -4.72 3.18 22.56
N ALA A 118 -3.78 3.95 22.02
CA ALA A 118 -2.92 3.51 20.94
C ALA A 118 -2.01 2.36 21.42
N GLY A 119 -1.86 1.33 20.58
CA GLY A 119 -1.03 0.15 20.88
C GLY A 119 0.47 0.44 20.84
N ASP A 120 0.87 1.58 20.31
CA ASP A 120 2.26 2.05 20.26
C ASP A 120 2.28 3.59 20.18
N GLN A 121 3.44 4.17 20.42
CA GLN A 121 3.74 5.54 20.02
C GLN A 121 4.02 5.59 18.52
N GLY A 122 3.77 6.74 17.87
CA GLY A 122 4.11 6.90 16.47
C GLY A 122 3.50 8.13 15.83
N LEU A 123 3.87 8.36 14.58
CA LEU A 123 3.29 9.39 13.74
C LEU A 123 2.94 8.80 12.36
N MET A 124 1.80 9.18 11.84
CA MET A 124 1.26 8.67 10.58
C MET A 124 0.88 9.84 9.68
N PHE A 125 0.96 9.62 8.37
CA PHE A 125 0.62 10.63 7.38
C PHE A 125 -0.48 10.13 6.46
N GLY A 126 -1.38 11.03 6.10
CA GLY A 126 -2.31 10.89 5.00
C GLY A 126 -2.07 11.98 3.97
N TYR A 127 -2.35 11.68 2.71
CA TYR A 127 -2.18 12.63 1.61
C TYR A 127 -3.26 12.44 0.56
N ALA A 128 -3.62 13.54 -0.11
CA ALA A 128 -4.43 13.55 -1.32
C ALA A 128 -4.07 14.77 -2.16
N CYS A 129 -4.21 14.63 -3.48
CA CYS A 129 -4.08 15.71 -4.44
C CYS A 129 -5.04 15.50 -5.61
N ASN A 130 -5.34 16.56 -6.36
CA ASN A 130 -6.27 16.52 -7.49
C ASN A 130 -5.62 16.17 -8.84
N GLU A 131 -4.49 15.42 -8.81
CA GLU A 131 -3.77 15.05 -10.03
C GLU A 131 -4.42 13.89 -10.80
N THR A 132 -5.15 13.02 -10.10
CA THR A 132 -5.82 11.84 -10.69
C THR A 132 -7.24 11.70 -10.14
N ASP A 133 -8.08 10.92 -10.81
CA ASP A 133 -9.46 10.63 -10.38
C ASP A 133 -9.53 9.95 -9.00
N THR A 134 -8.47 9.22 -8.64
CA THR A 134 -8.33 8.58 -7.33
C THR A 134 -7.79 9.51 -6.24
N LEU A 135 -7.49 10.77 -6.61
CA LEU A 135 -6.86 11.78 -5.74
C LEU A 135 -5.50 11.32 -5.20
N MET A 136 -4.73 10.68 -6.07
CA MET A 136 -3.35 10.23 -5.84
C MET A 136 -2.38 11.02 -6.70
N PRO A 137 -1.09 11.11 -6.29
CA PRO A 137 -0.04 11.63 -7.15
C PRO A 137 0.12 10.79 -8.40
N LEU A 138 0.21 11.43 -9.56
CA LEU A 138 0.30 10.76 -10.86
C LEU A 138 1.48 9.79 -10.98
N PRO A 139 2.72 10.11 -10.50
CA PRO A 139 3.85 9.21 -10.68
C PRO A 139 3.62 7.82 -10.05
N ILE A 140 3.11 7.76 -8.81
CA ILE A 140 2.87 6.49 -8.13
C ILE A 140 1.64 5.77 -8.70
N ASP A 141 0.59 6.49 -9.08
CA ASP A 141 -0.61 5.92 -9.68
C ASP A 141 -0.27 5.19 -10.99
N LEU A 142 0.49 5.83 -11.88
CA LEU A 142 0.94 5.20 -13.12
C LEU A 142 1.90 4.03 -12.87
N ALA A 143 2.82 4.18 -11.91
CA ALA A 143 3.74 3.10 -11.57
C ALA A 143 2.97 1.85 -11.08
N HIS A 144 1.94 2.01 -10.24
CA HIS A 144 1.07 0.91 -9.82
C HIS A 144 0.31 0.28 -10.99
N ARG A 145 -0.28 1.10 -11.86
CA ARG A 145 -1.04 0.61 -13.03
C ARG A 145 -0.19 -0.25 -13.96
N LEU A 146 1.07 0.13 -14.19
CA LEU A 146 2.01 -0.61 -15.04
C LEU A 146 2.29 -2.02 -14.50
N VAL A 147 2.65 -2.16 -13.21
CA VAL A 147 2.94 -3.46 -12.63
C VAL A 147 1.67 -4.29 -12.36
N ARG A 148 0.52 -3.65 -12.15
CA ARG A 148 -0.78 -4.34 -12.09
C ARG A 148 -1.10 -4.96 -13.45
N LYS A 149 -0.98 -4.18 -14.55
CA LYS A 149 -1.21 -4.69 -15.90
C LYS A 149 -0.28 -5.85 -16.26
N GLN A 150 1.00 -5.76 -15.86
CA GLN A 150 1.96 -6.86 -16.02
C GLN A 150 1.49 -8.12 -15.27
N THR A 151 1.08 -7.98 -14.01
CA THR A 151 0.59 -9.08 -13.18
C THR A 151 -0.69 -9.71 -13.75
N ASP A 152 -1.62 -8.90 -14.24
CA ASP A 152 -2.88 -9.39 -14.84
C ASP A 152 -2.61 -10.21 -16.10
N LEU A 153 -1.72 -9.74 -16.98
CA LEU A 153 -1.32 -10.46 -18.21
C LEU A 153 -0.55 -11.75 -17.89
N MET A 154 0.25 -11.76 -16.85
CA MET A 154 0.95 -12.96 -16.38
C MET A 154 -0.05 -13.99 -15.80
N ARG A 155 -0.99 -13.56 -14.94
CA ARG A 155 -1.99 -14.45 -14.33
C ARG A 155 -2.98 -15.01 -15.35
N SER A 156 -3.41 -14.21 -16.32
CA SER A 156 -4.30 -14.66 -17.41
C SER A 156 -3.61 -15.56 -18.42
N LYS A 157 -2.26 -15.66 -18.37
CA LYS A 157 -1.42 -16.38 -19.34
C LYS A 157 -1.58 -15.87 -20.78
N GLU A 158 -2.06 -14.63 -20.97
CA GLU A 158 -2.11 -13.98 -22.29
C GLU A 158 -0.71 -13.79 -22.88
N ILE A 159 0.29 -13.63 -22.00
CA ILE A 159 1.70 -13.56 -22.39
C ILE A 159 2.45 -14.66 -21.63
N GLU A 160 2.65 -15.80 -22.26
CA GLU A 160 3.17 -17.03 -21.63
C GLU A 160 4.60 -16.91 -21.06
N TRP A 161 5.41 -16.00 -21.62
CA TRP A 161 6.78 -15.81 -21.16
C TRP A 161 6.90 -14.88 -19.94
N LEU A 162 5.85 -14.16 -19.55
CA LEU A 162 5.89 -13.33 -18.32
C LEU A 162 6.06 -14.20 -17.06
N ARG A 163 6.78 -13.65 -16.09
CA ARG A 163 7.00 -14.24 -14.77
C ARG A 163 6.59 -13.26 -13.69
N PRO A 164 6.45 -13.71 -12.41
CA PRO A 164 5.79 -12.92 -11.37
C PRO A 164 6.47 -11.61 -10.99
N ASP A 165 7.81 -11.56 -11.01
CA ASP A 165 8.57 -10.40 -10.52
C ASP A 165 8.66 -9.29 -11.56
N ALA A 166 8.35 -8.07 -11.14
CA ALA A 166 8.51 -6.88 -11.97
C ALA A 166 8.62 -5.60 -11.13
N LYS A 167 9.24 -4.58 -11.73
CA LYS A 167 9.35 -3.23 -11.17
C LYS A 167 9.02 -2.20 -12.23
N SER A 168 8.34 -1.13 -11.85
CA SER A 168 8.10 0.05 -12.68
C SER A 168 8.62 1.30 -12.01
N GLN A 169 8.97 2.30 -12.81
CA GLN A 169 9.30 3.64 -12.36
C GLN A 169 8.75 4.64 -13.37
N VAL A 170 8.14 5.72 -12.88
CA VAL A 170 7.55 6.77 -13.72
C VAL A 170 8.06 8.12 -13.26
N SER A 171 8.60 8.90 -14.18
CA SER A 171 9.08 10.26 -13.97
C SER A 171 8.16 11.25 -14.67
N VAL A 172 7.47 12.09 -13.91
CA VAL A 172 6.51 13.09 -14.37
C VAL A 172 7.19 14.46 -14.41
N ILE A 173 6.97 15.19 -15.49
CA ILE A 173 7.39 16.58 -15.65
C ILE A 173 6.22 17.48 -15.21
N TYR A 174 6.50 18.35 -14.27
CA TYR A 174 5.60 19.42 -13.84
C TYR A 174 6.06 20.76 -14.41
N GLU A 175 5.13 21.68 -14.67
CA GLU A 175 5.41 23.06 -15.04
C GLU A 175 6.09 23.81 -13.86
N ASP A 176 6.47 25.06 -14.09
CA ASP A 176 7.16 25.91 -13.10
C ASP A 176 6.32 26.16 -11.83
N ASP A 177 5.01 25.96 -11.88
CA ASP A 177 4.11 26.04 -10.73
C ASP A 177 4.23 24.81 -9.79
N GLY A 178 4.94 23.77 -10.22
CA GLY A 178 5.10 22.51 -9.48
C GLY A 178 3.82 21.68 -9.32
N LYS A 179 2.77 21.99 -10.08
CA LYS A 179 1.43 21.39 -9.95
C LYS A 179 0.87 20.90 -11.29
N THR A 180 1.02 21.68 -12.34
CA THR A 180 0.49 21.36 -13.67
C THR A 180 1.36 20.29 -14.34
N ILE A 181 0.76 19.17 -14.72
CA ILE A 181 1.43 18.06 -15.40
C ILE A 181 1.64 18.44 -16.86
N LYS A 182 2.89 18.33 -17.32
CA LYS A 182 3.31 18.56 -18.70
C LYS A 182 3.40 17.27 -19.51
N GLY A 183 3.77 16.16 -18.88
CA GLY A 183 3.96 14.86 -19.50
C GLY A 183 4.99 14.02 -18.74
N LEU A 184 5.43 12.94 -19.37
CA LEU A 184 6.40 12.02 -18.78
C LEU A 184 7.80 12.26 -19.35
N SER A 185 8.83 12.30 -18.48
CA SER A 185 10.22 12.31 -18.92
C SER A 185 10.77 10.91 -19.12
N ALA A 186 10.36 9.94 -18.28
CA ALA A 186 10.84 8.57 -18.39
C ALA A 186 9.82 7.54 -17.84
N ILE A 187 9.82 6.35 -18.45
CA ILE A 187 9.18 5.15 -17.95
C ILE A 187 10.24 4.05 -17.91
N VAL A 188 10.39 3.38 -16.77
CA VAL A 188 11.19 2.16 -16.65
C VAL A 188 10.27 1.00 -16.30
N LEU A 189 10.34 -0.11 -17.02
CA LEU A 189 9.67 -1.35 -16.68
C LEU A 189 10.66 -2.51 -16.79
N SER A 190 10.97 -3.14 -15.67
CA SER A 190 11.74 -4.37 -15.60
C SER A 190 10.81 -5.51 -15.24
N THR A 191 10.68 -6.51 -16.12
CA THR A 191 9.81 -7.67 -15.89
C THR A 191 10.58 -8.97 -16.06
N GLN A 192 10.40 -9.86 -15.10
CA GLN A 192 10.93 -11.24 -15.18
C GLN A 192 10.27 -11.99 -16.33
N HIS A 193 11.07 -12.80 -17.02
CA HIS A 193 10.63 -13.53 -18.21
C HIS A 193 11.27 -14.93 -18.30
N SER A 194 10.69 -15.81 -19.12
CA SER A 194 11.29 -17.09 -19.44
C SER A 194 12.50 -16.93 -20.39
N GLU A 195 13.34 -17.95 -20.45
CA GLU A 195 14.55 -17.96 -21.30
C GLU A 195 14.26 -17.98 -22.81
N ILE A 196 13.03 -18.37 -23.21
CA ILE A 196 12.69 -18.61 -24.61
C ILE A 196 12.37 -17.36 -25.42
N VAL A 197 12.15 -16.20 -24.77
CA VAL A 197 11.73 -14.96 -25.40
C VAL A 197 12.95 -14.06 -25.70
N SER A 198 12.97 -13.43 -26.88
CA SER A 198 14.00 -12.48 -27.25
C SER A 198 13.78 -11.09 -26.61
N GLN A 199 14.86 -10.32 -26.44
CA GLN A 199 14.76 -8.95 -25.92
C GLN A 199 13.91 -8.02 -26.80
N ASP A 200 13.95 -8.18 -28.12
CA ASP A 200 13.15 -7.38 -29.04
C ASP A 200 11.65 -7.70 -28.92
N GLU A 201 11.32 -8.98 -28.72
CA GLU A 201 9.94 -9.41 -28.46
C GLU A 201 9.44 -8.88 -27.11
N ILE A 202 10.27 -8.92 -26.04
CA ILE A 202 9.94 -8.34 -24.75
C ILE A 202 9.63 -6.86 -24.90
N LYS A 203 10.52 -6.09 -25.54
CA LYS A 203 10.34 -4.64 -25.75
C LYS A 203 9.06 -4.32 -26.52
N SER A 204 8.84 -4.99 -27.63
CA SER A 204 7.65 -4.80 -28.47
C SER A 204 6.36 -5.16 -27.73
N SER A 205 6.35 -6.30 -27.03
CA SER A 205 5.19 -6.78 -26.30
C SER A 205 4.87 -5.91 -25.07
N VAL A 206 5.87 -5.52 -24.28
CA VAL A 206 5.69 -4.64 -23.14
C VAL A 206 5.16 -3.27 -23.58
N MET A 207 5.72 -2.71 -24.65
CA MET A 207 5.23 -1.44 -25.20
C MET A 207 3.75 -1.54 -25.55
N LYS A 208 3.39 -2.52 -26.39
CA LYS A 208 2.03 -2.68 -26.93
C LYS A 208 1.00 -3.10 -25.89
N ASN A 209 1.35 -4.02 -24.98
CA ASN A 209 0.37 -4.67 -24.10
C ASN A 209 0.33 -4.11 -22.68
N ILE A 210 1.38 -3.37 -22.26
CA ILE A 210 1.47 -2.83 -20.89
C ILE A 210 1.52 -1.30 -20.93
N ILE A 211 2.48 -0.68 -21.64
CA ILE A 211 2.70 0.77 -21.57
C ILE A 211 1.58 1.53 -22.30
N GLU A 212 1.37 1.27 -23.59
CA GLU A 212 0.38 1.98 -24.40
C GLU A 212 -1.07 1.89 -23.87
N PRO A 213 -1.55 0.74 -23.34
CA PRO A 213 -2.90 0.68 -22.77
C PRO A 213 -3.03 1.33 -21.37
N THR A 214 -1.91 1.57 -20.69
CA THR A 214 -1.89 2.06 -19.30
C THR A 214 -1.66 3.55 -19.20
N VAL A 215 -0.79 4.10 -20.05
CA VAL A 215 -0.38 5.50 -20.04
C VAL A 215 -1.21 6.28 -21.04
N PRO A 216 -1.95 7.33 -20.60
CA PRO A 216 -2.65 8.23 -21.49
C PRO A 216 -1.72 8.85 -22.53
N LYS A 217 -2.17 8.90 -23.80
CA LYS A 217 -1.35 9.35 -24.94
C LYS A 217 -0.89 10.78 -24.80
N GLU A 218 -1.67 11.64 -24.17
CA GLU A 218 -1.36 13.04 -23.92
C GLU A 218 -0.15 13.25 -23.02
N TRP A 219 0.20 12.26 -22.20
CA TRP A 219 1.38 12.33 -21.33
C TRP A 219 2.62 11.67 -21.92
N LEU A 220 2.46 10.86 -22.97
CA LEU A 220 3.57 10.22 -23.69
C LEU A 220 4.09 11.21 -24.74
N LEU A 221 5.14 11.93 -24.39
CA LEU A 221 5.80 12.90 -25.27
C LEU A 221 6.75 12.18 -26.23
N ASP A 222 7.06 12.78 -27.40
CA ASP A 222 8.09 12.26 -28.32
C ASP A 222 9.48 12.17 -27.64
N SER A 223 9.70 12.97 -26.60
CA SER A 223 10.92 13.00 -25.79
C SER A 223 10.90 12.10 -24.57
N THR A 224 9.83 11.31 -24.35
CA THR A 224 9.75 10.39 -23.20
C THR A 224 10.70 9.21 -23.41
N ASP A 225 11.66 9.05 -22.49
CA ASP A 225 12.56 7.89 -22.48
C ASP A 225 11.83 6.64 -21.96
N ILE A 226 11.90 5.53 -22.72
CA ILE A 226 11.28 4.27 -22.33
C ILE A 226 12.36 3.18 -22.19
N PHE A 227 12.54 2.69 -20.96
CA PHE A 227 13.51 1.67 -20.61
C PHE A 227 12.79 0.36 -20.24
N ILE A 228 12.90 -0.66 -21.11
CA ILE A 228 12.33 -1.99 -20.90
C ILE A 228 13.47 -2.97 -20.72
N ASN A 229 13.56 -3.63 -19.55
CA ASN A 229 14.64 -4.54 -19.18
C ASN A 229 16.03 -3.97 -19.56
N PRO A 230 16.43 -2.79 -19.08
CA PRO A 230 17.63 -2.09 -19.57
C PRO A 230 18.93 -2.87 -19.31
N THR A 231 18.94 -3.81 -18.36
CA THR A 231 20.06 -4.71 -18.08
C THR A 231 20.14 -5.92 -19.02
N GLY A 232 19.13 -6.10 -19.89
CA GLY A 232 18.99 -7.26 -20.75
C GLY A 232 18.17 -8.37 -20.08
N ASN A 233 18.81 -9.48 -19.69
CA ASN A 233 18.10 -10.63 -19.14
C ASN A 233 17.60 -10.42 -17.71
N PHE A 234 16.32 -10.80 -17.48
CA PHE A 234 15.73 -10.88 -16.15
C PHE A 234 14.99 -12.23 -16.00
N VAL A 235 15.74 -13.33 -16.13
CA VAL A 235 15.23 -14.69 -15.99
C VAL A 235 15.22 -15.10 -14.51
N ILE A 236 16.31 -14.86 -13.78
CA ILE A 236 16.38 -15.10 -12.34
C ILE A 236 15.78 -13.90 -11.63
N GLY A 237 14.64 -14.11 -10.96
CA GLY A 237 13.90 -13.10 -10.20
C GLY A 237 13.21 -13.69 -8.99
N GLY A 238 12.31 -12.93 -8.40
CA GLY A 238 11.59 -13.35 -7.21
C GLY A 238 12.51 -13.68 -6.03
N PRO A 239 12.08 -14.55 -5.11
CA PRO A 239 12.85 -14.93 -3.92
C PRO A 239 14.21 -15.56 -4.19
N VAL A 240 14.42 -16.11 -5.39
CA VAL A 240 15.73 -16.64 -5.81
C VAL A 240 16.70 -15.51 -6.09
N GLY A 241 16.22 -14.46 -6.78
CA GLY A 241 17.03 -13.30 -7.11
C GLY A 241 17.33 -12.41 -5.91
N ASP A 242 16.35 -12.12 -5.08
CA ASP A 242 16.47 -11.19 -3.95
C ASP A 242 15.70 -11.69 -2.71
N CYS A 243 16.10 -11.23 -1.54
CA CYS A 243 15.43 -11.51 -0.28
C CYS A 243 14.20 -10.62 -0.12
N GLY A 244 13.06 -11.21 0.24
CA GLY A 244 11.85 -10.49 0.62
C GLY A 244 11.66 -10.38 2.12
N LEU A 245 11.05 -9.28 2.56
CA LEU A 245 10.68 -9.06 3.95
C LEU A 245 9.43 -8.17 4.01
N THR A 246 8.49 -8.51 4.91
CA THR A 246 7.30 -7.69 5.17
C THR A 246 7.68 -6.26 5.54
N GLY A 247 6.98 -5.28 4.96
CA GLY A 247 7.14 -3.88 5.32
C GLY A 247 8.37 -3.17 4.74
N ARG A 248 9.01 -3.72 3.70
CA ARG A 248 10.15 -3.07 3.03
C ARG A 248 9.78 -2.22 1.80
N LYS A 249 8.48 -2.10 1.50
CA LYS A 249 7.97 -1.30 0.37
C LYS A 249 7.00 -0.20 0.83
N ILE A 250 7.27 0.39 2.01
CA ILE A 250 6.38 1.35 2.66
C ILE A 250 6.10 2.62 1.82
N ILE A 251 7.03 3.04 0.99
CA ILE A 251 6.85 4.19 0.09
C ILE A 251 6.02 3.80 -1.13
N VAL A 252 6.22 2.59 -1.67
CA VAL A 252 5.35 1.99 -2.71
C VAL A 252 3.93 1.81 -2.17
N ASP A 253 3.79 1.37 -0.93
CA ASP A 253 2.50 1.14 -0.27
C ASP A 253 1.68 2.42 -0.06
N THR A 254 2.34 3.59 -0.06
CA THR A 254 1.73 4.88 0.25
C THR A 254 1.70 5.83 -0.96
N TYR A 255 2.52 6.86 -0.98
CA TYR A 255 2.38 7.96 -1.95
C TYR A 255 3.59 8.12 -2.90
N GLY A 256 4.46 7.10 -3.01
CA GLY A 256 5.60 7.10 -3.92
C GLY A 256 6.64 8.20 -3.64
N GLY A 257 6.70 8.70 -2.40
CA GLY A 257 7.61 9.77 -1.99
C GLY A 257 7.04 11.19 -2.08
N MET A 258 5.82 11.36 -2.62
CA MET A 258 5.21 12.70 -2.74
C MET A 258 4.80 13.27 -1.36
N ALA A 259 4.40 12.43 -0.43
CA ALA A 259 4.09 12.78 0.95
C ALA A 259 5.17 12.27 1.91
N ARG A 260 5.18 12.85 3.11
CA ARG A 260 5.98 12.34 4.23
C ARG A 260 5.50 10.96 4.66
N HIS A 261 6.35 10.24 5.39
CA HIS A 261 6.04 8.91 5.92
C HIS A 261 6.49 8.80 7.38
N GLY A 262 5.67 8.16 8.22
CA GLY A 262 5.98 7.96 9.64
C GLY A 262 6.93 6.80 9.92
N GLY A 263 7.16 5.91 8.94
CA GLY A 263 8.05 4.74 9.05
C GLY A 263 7.33 3.43 9.36
N GLY A 264 6.06 3.45 9.79
CA GLY A 264 5.28 2.25 10.11
C GLY A 264 4.87 1.47 8.85
N ALA A 265 5.10 0.15 8.84
CA ALA A 265 4.59 -0.76 7.83
C ALA A 265 3.16 -1.20 8.16
N PHE A 266 2.40 -1.65 7.15
CA PHE A 266 0.99 -1.99 7.27
C PHE A 266 0.74 -3.50 7.33
N SER A 267 1.24 -4.25 6.35
CA SER A 267 0.93 -5.68 6.17
C SER A 267 1.30 -6.50 7.41
N GLY A 268 0.47 -7.48 7.74
CA GLY A 268 0.62 -8.33 8.92
C GLY A 268 0.13 -7.74 10.24
N LYS A 269 -0.32 -6.49 10.25
CA LYS A 269 -0.80 -5.78 11.45
C LYS A 269 -2.33 -5.68 11.45
N ASP A 270 -2.99 -6.11 12.53
CA ASP A 270 -4.42 -5.89 12.75
C ASP A 270 -4.75 -4.41 13.01
N PRO A 271 -6.03 -3.98 12.91
CA PRO A 271 -6.40 -2.55 13.00
C PRO A 271 -6.14 -1.88 14.35
N SER A 272 -5.79 -2.62 15.42
CA SER A 272 -5.38 -2.01 16.68
C SER A 272 -4.02 -1.31 16.60
N LYS A 273 -3.22 -1.65 15.60
CA LYS A 273 -1.93 -1.01 15.34
C LYS A 273 -2.16 0.29 14.57
N VAL A 274 -1.92 1.41 15.24
CA VAL A 274 -2.14 2.77 14.69
C VAL A 274 -1.26 3.05 13.46
N ASP A 275 -0.12 2.38 13.30
CA ASP A 275 0.69 2.43 12.08
C ASP A 275 -0.17 2.20 10.84
N ARG A 276 -1.09 1.24 10.88
CA ARG A 276 -1.99 0.91 9.78
C ARG A 276 -3.28 1.72 9.85
N SER A 277 -4.02 1.62 10.93
CA SER A 277 -5.36 2.18 11.05
C SER A 277 -5.38 3.71 11.00
N ALA A 278 -4.43 4.38 11.65
CA ALA A 278 -4.36 5.84 11.61
C ALA A 278 -3.78 6.37 10.29
N ALA A 279 -2.91 5.64 9.60
CA ALA A 279 -2.50 6.00 8.24
C ALA A 279 -3.69 5.94 7.27
N TYR A 280 -4.54 4.92 7.38
CA TYR A 280 -5.77 4.81 6.60
C TYR A 280 -6.75 5.94 6.93
N ALA A 281 -6.96 6.23 8.22
CA ALA A 281 -7.82 7.34 8.64
C ALA A 281 -7.28 8.69 8.18
N SER A 282 -5.96 8.89 8.21
CA SER A 282 -5.33 10.12 7.71
C SER A 282 -5.53 10.27 6.19
N ARG A 283 -5.43 9.16 5.42
CA ARG A 283 -5.79 9.17 3.99
C ARG A 283 -7.26 9.55 3.77
N TYR A 284 -8.17 8.98 4.55
CA TYR A 284 -9.60 9.27 4.47
C TYR A 284 -9.90 10.76 4.71
N VAL A 285 -9.28 11.36 5.75
CA VAL A 285 -9.41 12.80 6.03
C VAL A 285 -8.87 13.64 4.87
N ALA A 286 -7.63 13.41 4.44
CA ALA A 286 -7.01 14.17 3.37
C ALA A 286 -7.82 14.07 2.05
N LYS A 287 -8.30 12.86 1.73
CA LYS A 287 -9.10 12.62 0.52
C LYS A 287 -10.42 13.37 0.55
N ASN A 288 -11.13 13.38 1.68
CA ASN A 288 -12.39 14.11 1.81
C ASN A 288 -12.19 15.64 1.76
N ILE A 289 -11.09 16.17 2.30
CA ILE A 289 -10.75 17.61 2.19
C ILE A 289 -10.59 18.01 0.72
N VAL A 290 -9.81 17.23 -0.05
CA VAL A 290 -9.56 17.50 -1.47
C VAL A 290 -10.83 17.29 -2.31
N ALA A 291 -11.56 16.18 -2.07
CA ALA A 291 -12.81 15.89 -2.76
C ALA A 291 -13.89 16.93 -2.51
N ALA A 292 -13.93 17.55 -1.33
CA ALA A 292 -14.82 18.67 -0.99
C ALA A 292 -14.43 19.98 -1.69
N GLY A 293 -13.26 20.05 -2.35
CA GLY A 293 -12.74 21.25 -2.99
C GLY A 293 -12.23 22.30 -1.99
N LEU A 294 -11.92 21.92 -0.75
CA LEU A 294 -11.39 22.84 0.27
C LEU A 294 -9.92 23.17 0.04
N ALA A 295 -9.19 22.27 -0.61
CA ALA A 295 -7.81 22.45 -1.06
C ALA A 295 -7.53 21.55 -2.27
N ASP A 296 -6.50 21.89 -3.07
CA ASP A 296 -6.05 21.04 -4.19
C ASP A 296 -5.08 19.94 -3.73
N TYR A 297 -4.38 20.18 -2.62
CA TYR A 297 -3.44 19.29 -1.96
C TYR A 297 -3.71 19.27 -0.46
N CYS A 298 -3.62 18.12 0.16
CA CYS A 298 -3.76 17.99 1.61
C CYS A 298 -2.85 16.89 2.13
N GLU A 299 -1.95 17.23 3.06
CA GLU A 299 -1.21 16.29 3.89
C GLU A 299 -1.68 16.46 5.33
N ILE A 300 -2.02 15.37 5.99
CA ILE A 300 -2.32 15.35 7.42
C ILE A 300 -1.32 14.46 8.16
N GLN A 301 -0.77 14.95 9.26
CA GLN A 301 0.00 14.18 10.22
C GLN A 301 -0.82 13.97 11.48
N VAL A 302 -0.86 12.74 11.97
CA VAL A 302 -1.46 12.39 13.27
C VAL A 302 -0.42 11.66 14.11
N SER A 303 -0.32 11.93 15.41
CA SER A 303 0.61 11.25 16.30
C SER A 303 -0.09 10.75 17.56
N TYR A 304 0.45 9.66 18.12
CA TYR A 304 -0.08 9.01 19.32
C TYR A 304 1.02 8.72 20.33
N ALA A 305 0.62 8.62 21.59
CA ALA A 305 1.42 8.04 22.66
C ALA A 305 0.80 6.68 23.05
N ILE A 306 1.65 5.71 23.38
CA ILE A 306 1.19 4.38 23.82
C ILE A 306 0.21 4.50 25.00
N GLY A 307 -0.89 3.75 24.96
CA GLY A 307 -1.91 3.74 26.02
C GLY A 307 -2.80 4.99 26.07
N VAL A 308 -2.61 5.98 25.20
CA VAL A 308 -3.42 7.21 25.16
C VAL A 308 -4.37 7.18 23.97
N ALA A 309 -5.67 7.41 24.22
CA ALA A 309 -6.69 7.40 23.17
C ALA A 309 -6.65 8.66 22.29
N LYS A 310 -6.51 9.85 22.91
CA LYS A 310 -6.50 11.10 22.16
C LYS A 310 -5.17 11.26 21.38
N PRO A 311 -5.22 11.61 20.08
CA PRO A 311 -4.00 11.99 19.35
C PRO A 311 -3.21 13.08 20.10
N THR A 312 -1.89 12.94 20.15
CA THR A 312 -1.01 13.93 20.77
C THR A 312 -0.85 15.17 19.91
N SER A 313 -0.96 15.03 18.61
CA SER A 313 -1.02 16.16 17.67
C SER A 313 -1.75 15.79 16.38
N ILE A 314 -2.35 16.79 15.74
CA ILE A 314 -2.89 16.76 14.37
C ILE A 314 -2.32 17.98 13.67
N ASN A 315 -1.65 17.78 12.54
CA ASN A 315 -1.12 18.87 11.71
C ASN A 315 -1.62 18.70 10.28
N ILE A 316 -2.14 19.78 9.67
CA ILE A 316 -2.66 19.79 8.30
C ILE A 316 -1.87 20.80 7.48
N ASN A 317 -1.38 20.36 6.32
CA ASN A 317 -0.69 21.19 5.34
C ASN A 317 -1.39 21.09 3.99
N THR A 318 -1.83 22.19 3.46
CA THR A 318 -2.51 22.29 2.16
C THR A 318 -1.59 22.82 1.05
N PHE A 319 -0.31 23.03 1.34
CA PHE A 319 0.68 23.54 0.40
C PHE A 319 0.25 24.86 -0.28
N ASN A 320 -0.39 25.75 0.51
CA ASN A 320 -0.97 27.03 0.05
C ASN A 320 -2.01 26.84 -1.07
N SER A 321 -2.76 25.75 -1.07
CA SER A 321 -3.83 25.46 -2.03
C SER A 321 -5.22 25.53 -1.43
N GLU A 322 -5.33 25.90 -0.14
CA GLU A 322 -6.60 26.05 0.54
C GLU A 322 -7.51 27.13 -0.09
N LYS A 323 -8.81 26.84 -0.13
CA LYS A 323 -9.84 27.73 -0.65
C LYS A 323 -10.62 28.44 0.48
N ILE A 324 -10.40 28.04 1.73
CA ILE A 324 -10.98 28.59 2.96
C ILE A 324 -9.89 28.75 4.02
N PRO A 325 -10.09 29.55 5.07
CA PRO A 325 -9.08 29.70 6.13
C PRO A 325 -8.69 28.35 6.75
N MET A 326 -7.40 28.13 7.01
CA MET A 326 -6.89 26.91 7.62
C MET A 326 -7.58 26.60 8.97
N SER A 327 -7.88 27.62 9.78
CA SER A 327 -8.63 27.43 11.03
C SER A 327 -9.96 26.72 10.82
N ARG A 328 -10.65 27.05 9.70
CA ARG A 328 -11.92 26.41 9.35
C ARG A 328 -11.74 24.95 8.93
N ILE A 329 -10.66 24.64 8.23
CA ILE A 329 -10.33 23.23 7.89
C ILE A 329 -10.11 22.43 9.17
N TYR A 330 -9.34 22.95 10.16
CA TYR A 330 -9.14 22.30 11.45
C TYR A 330 -10.44 22.07 12.22
N GLU A 331 -11.34 23.07 12.27
CA GLU A 331 -12.67 22.96 12.91
C GLU A 331 -13.51 21.85 12.26
N LEU A 332 -13.52 21.75 10.93
CA LEU A 332 -14.25 20.71 10.19
C LEU A 332 -13.66 19.33 10.45
N VAL A 333 -12.34 19.22 10.50
CA VAL A 333 -11.68 17.93 10.81
C VAL A 333 -12.01 17.48 12.23
N ASP A 334 -11.88 18.36 13.23
CA ASP A 334 -12.22 18.04 14.62
C ASP A 334 -13.69 17.63 14.81
N LYS A 335 -14.59 18.27 14.05
CA LYS A 335 -16.04 18.01 14.11
C LYS A 335 -16.46 16.68 13.48
N TYR A 336 -15.84 16.28 12.35
CA TYR A 336 -16.33 15.19 11.51
C TYR A 336 -15.49 13.93 11.50
N PHE A 337 -14.27 13.97 12.07
CA PHE A 337 -13.34 12.84 12.05
C PHE A 337 -12.79 12.58 13.46
N ASP A 338 -13.32 11.57 14.11
CA ASP A 338 -12.79 11.13 15.39
C ASP A 338 -11.60 10.20 15.18
N LEU A 339 -10.40 10.73 15.46
CA LEU A 339 -9.13 10.03 15.23
C LEU A 339 -8.62 9.25 16.46
N ARG A 340 -9.47 8.99 17.46
CA ARG A 340 -9.14 8.07 18.55
C ARG A 340 -9.09 6.63 18.02
N PRO A 341 -8.17 5.76 18.48
CA PRO A 341 -7.94 4.42 17.90
C PRO A 341 -9.22 3.58 17.71
N LYS A 342 -10.09 3.51 18.72
CA LYS A 342 -11.37 2.79 18.61
C LYS A 342 -12.29 3.41 17.55
N SER A 343 -12.44 4.73 17.60
CA SER A 343 -13.36 5.47 16.73
C SER A 343 -12.96 5.38 15.25
N LEU A 344 -11.66 5.45 14.93
CA LEU A 344 -11.20 5.33 13.55
C LEU A 344 -11.38 3.90 13.00
N ILE A 345 -11.23 2.87 13.83
CA ILE A 345 -11.51 1.47 13.46
C ILE A 345 -12.99 1.30 13.13
N GLU A 346 -13.88 1.87 13.94
CA GLU A 346 -15.33 1.83 13.74
C GLU A 346 -15.74 2.66 12.51
N MET A 347 -15.23 3.90 12.38
CA MET A 347 -15.51 4.82 11.27
C MET A 347 -15.17 4.19 9.91
N LEU A 348 -14.04 3.51 9.83
CA LEU A 348 -13.58 2.85 8.60
C LEU A 348 -13.97 1.37 8.52
N GLN A 349 -14.68 0.82 9.51
CA GLN A 349 -15.10 -0.58 9.58
C GLN A 349 -13.95 -1.58 9.38
N LEU A 350 -12.77 -1.28 9.94
CA LEU A 350 -11.53 -2.02 9.66
C LEU A 350 -11.52 -3.47 10.14
N LYS A 351 -12.45 -3.88 11.02
CA LYS A 351 -12.62 -5.28 11.42
C LYS A 351 -13.41 -6.13 10.40
N ASN A 352 -14.06 -5.48 9.42
CA ASN A 352 -14.98 -6.13 8.48
C ASN A 352 -14.45 -6.21 7.04
N ILE A 353 -13.18 -5.92 6.83
CA ILE A 353 -12.54 -5.93 5.51
C ILE A 353 -11.53 -7.07 5.38
N SER A 354 -11.19 -7.44 4.14
CA SER A 354 -10.04 -8.28 3.84
C SER A 354 -8.81 -7.40 3.57
N TYR A 355 -7.69 -7.75 4.16
CA TYR A 355 -6.43 -7.02 4.05
C TYR A 355 -5.52 -7.53 2.93
N LEU A 356 -5.63 -8.80 2.53
CA LEU A 356 -4.83 -9.38 1.44
C LEU A 356 -4.83 -8.55 0.15
N PRO A 357 -5.97 -7.98 -0.33
CA PRO A 357 -5.97 -7.14 -1.53
C PRO A 357 -5.14 -5.86 -1.39
N THR A 358 -4.88 -5.39 -0.17
CA THR A 358 -4.10 -4.16 0.07
C THR A 358 -2.60 -4.37 -0.09
N ALA A 359 -2.13 -5.61 0.07
CA ALA A 359 -0.72 -5.97 0.13
C ALA A 359 0.04 -5.86 -1.21
N ALA A 360 -0.63 -5.50 -2.30
CA ALA A 360 -0.02 -5.27 -3.60
C ALA A 360 -0.66 -4.07 -4.31
N PHE A 361 0.15 -3.35 -5.11
CA PHE A 361 -0.27 -2.19 -5.94
C PHE A 361 -0.73 -0.98 -5.13
N GLY A 362 -0.19 -0.78 -3.93
CA GLY A 362 -0.47 0.34 -3.05
C GLY A 362 -1.74 0.16 -2.19
N HIS A 363 -1.71 0.74 -1.01
CA HIS A 363 -2.84 0.76 -0.07
C HIS A 363 -3.81 1.91 -0.35
N PHE A 364 -3.42 2.88 -1.19
CA PHE A 364 -4.20 4.07 -1.49
C PHE A 364 -4.46 4.21 -2.99
N GLY A 365 -5.46 5.03 -3.36
CA GLY A 365 -5.87 5.22 -4.74
C GLY A 365 -6.66 4.05 -5.33
N ARG A 366 -7.34 3.30 -4.48
CA ARG A 366 -8.09 2.09 -4.84
C ARG A 366 -9.59 2.38 -4.91
N SER A 367 -10.31 1.62 -5.73
CA SER A 367 -11.75 1.76 -5.92
C SER A 367 -12.57 0.55 -5.47
N GLU A 368 -11.91 -0.52 -5.03
CA GLU A 368 -12.57 -1.72 -4.55
C GLU A 368 -13.26 -1.45 -3.19
N GLU A 369 -14.41 -2.06 -2.94
CA GLU A 369 -15.27 -1.81 -1.78
C GLU A 369 -14.56 -2.00 -0.42
N ALA A 370 -13.61 -2.93 -0.36
CA ALA A 370 -12.84 -3.20 0.86
C ALA A 370 -11.95 -2.03 1.30
N PHE A 371 -11.63 -1.07 0.40
CA PHE A 371 -10.80 0.09 0.73
C PHE A 371 -11.65 1.24 1.28
N THR A 372 -12.21 1.04 2.46
CA THR A 372 -13.19 1.96 3.08
C THR A 372 -12.65 3.37 3.31
N TRP A 373 -11.33 3.54 3.48
CA TRP A 373 -10.65 4.84 3.61
C TRP A 373 -10.54 5.62 2.30
N GLU A 374 -10.93 5.01 1.18
CA GLU A 374 -11.00 5.69 -0.11
C GLU A 374 -12.38 6.34 -0.38
N LYS A 375 -13.35 6.18 0.52
CA LYS A 375 -14.66 6.83 0.40
C LYS A 375 -14.55 8.35 0.54
N THR A 376 -15.40 9.06 -0.20
CA THR A 376 -15.53 10.53 -0.15
C THR A 376 -16.90 10.96 0.37
N ASP A 377 -17.50 10.15 1.21
CA ASP A 377 -18.85 10.29 1.76
C ASP A 377 -19.03 11.50 2.68
N LYS A 378 -17.92 12.08 3.18
CA LYS A 378 -17.94 13.35 3.95
C LYS A 378 -17.76 14.60 3.08
N ALA A 379 -17.35 14.45 1.80
CA ALA A 379 -16.96 15.59 0.98
C ALA A 379 -18.09 16.62 0.78
N GLU A 380 -19.30 16.16 0.46
CA GLU A 380 -20.44 17.08 0.26
C GLU A 380 -20.81 17.81 1.56
N LEU A 381 -20.80 17.11 2.70
CA LEU A 381 -21.06 17.72 4.00
C LEU A 381 -19.99 18.76 4.37
N LEU A 382 -18.71 18.44 4.16
CA LEU A 382 -17.62 19.39 4.38
C LEU A 382 -17.77 20.64 3.52
N LYS A 383 -18.14 20.47 2.25
CA LYS A 383 -18.37 21.57 1.32
C LYS A 383 -19.51 22.47 1.77
N GLN A 384 -20.65 21.91 2.14
CA GLN A 384 -21.83 22.68 2.58
C GLN A 384 -21.57 23.47 3.87
N GLU A 385 -20.74 22.97 4.77
CA GLU A 385 -20.39 23.70 5.99
C GLU A 385 -19.22 24.68 5.80
N ALA A 386 -18.43 24.54 4.75
CA ALA A 386 -17.29 25.40 4.48
C ALA A 386 -17.65 26.70 3.79
N PHE A 387 -18.67 26.67 2.94
CA PHE A 387 -19.15 27.77 2.10
C PHE A 387 -20.60 28.15 2.41
#